data_ef431544bdb30ead05714eaad2aea892
#
_entry.id   ef431544bdb30ead05714eaad2aea892
#
_cell.length_a   1.000
_cell.length_b   1.000
_cell.length_c   1.000
_cell.angle_alpha   90.00
_cell.angle_beta   90.00
_cell.angle_gamma   90.00
#
_symmetry.space_group_name_H-M   'P 1'
#
loop_
_entity.id
_entity.type
_entity.pdbx_description
1 polymer ?
#
loop_
_entity_poly.entity_id
_entity_poly.type
_entity_poly.pdbx_seq_one_letter_code
_entity_poly.pdbx_strand_id
1 'polypeptide(L)'
;MQATFNIESKGQIRAVEIQINNLIVAGWAGRDIAAIEHHIEELVAIGVPRPTNVPLYYRIGVNQFTQESVVQVIGPHSSGEIEALVFEAEGQLCLSIASDHTDRKLEAYSVALS
;
A
#
# COMPACT_ATOMS: atom_id res chain seq x y z
N MET A 1 11.50 -1.59 12.29
CA MET A 1 12.25 -1.19 11.08
C MET A 1 12.37 0.33 11.07
N GLN A 2 13.53 0.88 10.70
CA GLN A 2 13.73 2.34 10.61
C GLN A 2 13.61 2.79 9.16
N ALA A 3 13.02 3.97 8.95
CA ALA A 3 12.93 4.62 7.65
C ALA A 3 13.16 6.13 7.80
N THR A 4 13.74 6.76 6.78
CA THR A 4 13.99 8.19 6.78
C THR A 4 13.13 8.86 5.72
N PHE A 5 12.39 9.89 6.13
CA PHE A 5 11.56 10.69 5.25
C PHE A 5 12.01 12.15 5.25
N ASN A 6 11.98 12.78 4.11
CA ASN A 6 12.09 14.23 4.01
C ASN A 6 10.69 14.82 4.17
N ILE A 7 10.45 15.47 5.29
CA ILE A 7 9.15 16.08 5.62
C ILE A 7 9.22 17.57 5.31
N GLU A 8 8.30 18.01 4.47
CA GLU A 8 8.08 19.44 4.18
C GLU A 8 6.95 19.95 5.07
N SER A 9 7.23 21.00 5.83
CA SER A 9 6.25 21.71 6.64
C SER A 9 6.56 23.20 6.65
N LYS A 10 5.58 24.03 6.32
CA LYS A 10 5.69 25.50 6.31
C LYS A 10 6.86 26.00 5.46
N GLY A 11 7.13 25.33 4.33
CA GLY A 11 8.22 25.69 3.40
C GLY A 11 9.62 25.27 3.88
N GLN A 12 9.73 24.51 4.94
CA GLN A 12 10.99 23.92 5.42
C GLN A 12 10.99 22.41 5.20
N ILE A 13 12.11 21.90 4.70
CA ILE A 13 12.33 20.47 4.51
C ILE A 13 13.34 19.99 5.54
N ARG A 14 13.01 18.90 6.22
CA ARG A 14 13.91 18.25 7.16
C ARG A 14 13.81 16.73 7.05
N ALA A 15 14.93 16.06 7.25
CA ALA A 15 14.96 14.60 7.36
C ALA A 15 14.49 14.18 8.76
N VAL A 16 13.58 13.21 8.80
CA VAL A 16 13.06 12.62 10.04
C VAL A 16 13.18 11.11 9.96
N GLU A 17 13.78 10.50 10.96
CA GLU A 17 13.87 9.06 11.11
C GLU A 17 12.64 8.55 11.87
N ILE A 18 11.98 7.54 11.32
CA ILE A 18 10.74 6.99 11.86
C ILE A 18 10.93 5.50 12.15
N GLN A 19 10.49 5.07 13.33
CA GLN A 19 10.41 3.67 13.69
C GLN A 19 9.07 3.09 13.21
N ILE A 20 9.11 2.22 12.20
CA ILE A 20 7.95 1.51 11.68
C ILE A 20 7.75 0.23 12.51
N ASN A 21 6.66 0.16 13.25
CA ASN A 21 6.28 -0.97 14.09
C ASN A 21 5.13 -1.79 13.47
N ASN A 22 4.34 -1.18 12.63
CA ASN A 22 3.22 -1.80 11.93
C ASN A 22 3.19 -1.29 10.49
N LEU A 23 2.84 -2.17 9.57
CA LEU A 23 2.60 -1.86 8.17
C LEU A 23 1.22 -2.38 7.79
N ILE A 24 0.39 -1.49 7.24
CA ILE A 24 -0.98 -1.78 6.89
C ILE A 24 -1.21 -1.32 5.46
N VAL A 25 -1.73 -2.21 4.63
CA VAL A 25 -2.17 -1.91 3.28
C VAL A 25 -3.70 -1.84 3.27
N ALA A 26 -4.26 -0.80 2.67
CA ALA A 26 -5.70 -0.64 2.52
C ALA A 26 -6.12 -1.12 1.13
N GLY A 27 -6.97 -2.13 1.11
CA GLY A 27 -7.61 -2.58 -0.13
C GLY A 27 -9.02 -2.00 -0.26
N TRP A 28 -9.44 -1.75 -1.50
CA TRP A 28 -10.80 -1.26 -1.81
C TRP A 28 -11.11 0.08 -1.14
N ALA A 29 -10.07 0.87 -0.92
CA ALA A 29 -10.17 2.17 -0.29
C ALA A 29 -10.35 3.26 -1.34
N GLY A 30 -11.27 4.19 -1.08
CA GLY A 30 -11.53 5.31 -1.98
C GLY A 30 -12.73 6.13 -1.50
N ARG A 31 -12.91 7.32 -2.06
CA ARG A 31 -14.05 8.19 -1.75
C ARG A 31 -15.25 7.92 -2.64
N ASP A 32 -14.99 7.44 -3.85
CA ASP A 32 -16.02 7.13 -4.84
C ASP A 32 -16.45 5.66 -4.70
N ILE A 33 -17.56 5.45 -4.03
CA ILE A 33 -18.10 4.10 -3.80
C ILE A 33 -18.48 3.41 -5.12
N ALA A 34 -18.95 4.16 -6.13
CA ALA A 34 -19.32 3.59 -7.42
C ALA A 34 -18.07 3.11 -8.18
N ALA A 35 -16.98 3.85 -8.12
CA ALA A 35 -15.71 3.43 -8.71
C ALA A 35 -15.13 2.19 -8.02
N ILE A 36 -15.22 2.11 -6.68
CA ILE A 36 -14.81 0.92 -5.92
C ILE A 36 -15.63 -0.30 -6.35
N GLU A 37 -16.96 -0.16 -6.41
CA GLU A 37 -17.86 -1.24 -6.80
C GLU A 37 -17.57 -1.72 -8.22
N HIS A 38 -17.36 -0.80 -9.16
CA HIS A 38 -16.99 -1.13 -10.52
C HIS A 38 -15.68 -1.93 -10.59
N HIS A 39 -14.67 -1.50 -9.86
CA HIS A 39 -13.40 -2.22 -9.78
C HIS A 39 -13.54 -3.62 -9.16
N ILE A 40 -14.38 -3.77 -8.12
CA ILE A 40 -14.71 -5.08 -7.55
C ILE A 40 -15.33 -5.99 -8.62
N GLU A 41 -16.28 -5.48 -9.41
CA GLU A 41 -16.93 -6.24 -10.48
C GLU A 41 -15.94 -6.69 -11.56
N GLU A 42 -15.01 -5.83 -11.94
CA GLU A 42 -13.93 -6.17 -12.90
C GLU A 42 -13.08 -7.33 -12.37
N LEU A 43 -12.66 -7.27 -11.11
CA LEU A 43 -11.85 -8.32 -10.49
C LEU A 43 -12.61 -9.63 -10.29
N VAL A 44 -13.89 -9.56 -9.92
CA VAL A 44 -14.77 -10.74 -9.84
C VAL A 44 -14.89 -11.42 -11.21
N ALA A 45 -14.96 -10.65 -12.30
CA ALA A 45 -15.05 -11.20 -13.66
C ALA A 45 -13.80 -12.00 -14.06
N ILE A 46 -12.64 -11.74 -13.45
CA ILE A 46 -11.39 -12.51 -13.69
C ILE A 46 -11.12 -13.54 -12.58
N GLY A 47 -12.06 -13.76 -11.66
CA GLY A 47 -12.00 -14.84 -10.67
C GLY A 47 -11.55 -14.43 -9.27
N VAL A 48 -11.30 -13.14 -9.01
CA VAL A 48 -11.00 -12.65 -7.66
C VAL A 48 -12.28 -12.67 -6.82
N PRO A 49 -12.27 -13.29 -5.63
CA PRO A 49 -13.44 -13.28 -4.75
C PRO A 49 -13.83 -11.86 -4.33
N ARG A 50 -15.12 -11.59 -4.30
CA ARG A 50 -15.64 -10.33 -3.80
C ARG A 50 -15.22 -10.12 -2.33
N PRO A 51 -14.71 -8.92 -1.96
CA PRO A 51 -14.34 -8.64 -0.58
C PRO A 51 -15.56 -8.73 0.35
N THR A 52 -15.35 -9.20 1.56
CA THR A 52 -16.42 -9.33 2.57
C THR A 52 -16.84 -7.99 3.15
N ASN A 53 -15.93 -7.02 3.14
CA ASN A 53 -16.14 -5.65 3.60
C ASN A 53 -15.35 -4.68 2.73
N VAL A 54 -15.75 -3.42 2.72
CA VAL A 54 -15.08 -2.32 2.00
C VAL A 54 -15.01 -1.11 2.93
N PRO A 55 -13.84 -0.53 3.18
CA PRO A 55 -12.50 -1.01 2.80
C PRO A 55 -12.04 -2.21 3.64
N LEU A 56 -11.03 -2.92 3.15
CA LEU A 56 -10.28 -3.93 3.89
C LEU A 56 -8.90 -3.38 4.27
N TYR A 57 -8.38 -3.85 5.40
CA TYR A 57 -7.04 -3.51 5.88
C TYR A 57 -6.24 -4.79 6.08
N TYR A 58 -5.11 -4.88 5.38
CA TYR A 58 -4.20 -6.01 5.46
C TYR A 58 -3.00 -5.62 6.30
N ARG A 59 -2.80 -6.30 7.43
CA ARG A 59 -1.59 -6.14 8.21
C ARG A 59 -0.51 -7.05 7.63
N ILE A 60 0.58 -6.44 7.16
CA ILE A 60 1.71 -7.17 6.59
C ILE A 60 2.96 -7.01 7.46
N GLY A 61 3.98 -7.80 7.19
CA GLY A 61 5.24 -7.70 7.91
C GLY A 61 5.97 -6.40 7.59
N VAL A 62 6.53 -5.75 8.58
CA VAL A 62 7.30 -4.50 8.39
C VAL A 62 8.53 -4.69 7.50
N ASN A 63 9.01 -5.91 7.35
CA ASN A 63 10.09 -6.27 6.43
C ASN A 63 9.70 -6.19 4.95
N GLN A 64 8.41 -6.03 4.65
CA GLN A 64 7.93 -5.78 3.28
C GLN A 64 8.08 -4.31 2.88
N PHE A 65 8.32 -3.42 3.83
CA PHE A 65 8.59 -2.02 3.51
C PHE A 65 10.07 -1.84 3.13
N THR A 66 10.30 -1.09 2.06
CA THR A 66 11.66 -0.72 1.62
C THR A 66 11.69 0.69 1.05
N GLN A 67 12.83 1.35 1.17
CA GLN A 67 13.17 2.62 0.50
C GLN A 67 14.27 2.43 -0.55
N GLU A 68 14.59 1.18 -0.87
CA GLU A 68 15.58 0.85 -1.89
C GLU A 68 15.07 1.17 -3.29
N SER A 69 15.97 1.53 -4.17
CA SER A 69 15.65 1.83 -5.57
C SER A 69 15.42 0.58 -6.43
N VAL A 70 15.71 -0.59 -5.88
CA VAL A 70 15.56 -1.88 -6.55
C VAL A 70 14.92 -2.87 -5.59
N VAL A 71 13.85 -3.50 -6.02
CA VAL A 71 13.21 -4.61 -5.31
C VAL A 71 13.38 -5.90 -6.09
N GLN A 72 13.57 -7.00 -5.38
CA GLN A 72 13.61 -8.33 -5.98
C GLN A 72 12.28 -9.03 -5.72
N VAL A 73 11.68 -9.56 -6.79
CA VAL A 73 10.44 -10.31 -6.75
C VAL A 73 10.63 -11.70 -7.36
N ILE A 74 9.73 -12.63 -7.04
CA ILE A 74 9.74 -13.98 -7.61
C ILE A 74 8.81 -14.01 -8.83
N GLY A 75 9.36 -14.43 -9.96
CA GLY A 75 8.59 -14.55 -11.22
C GLY A 75 8.36 -13.21 -11.92
N PRO A 76 7.60 -13.23 -13.04
CA PRO A 76 7.43 -12.08 -13.91
C PRO A 76 6.08 -11.35 -13.72
N HIS A 77 5.34 -11.63 -12.66
CA HIS A 77 3.95 -11.17 -12.53
C HIS A 77 3.76 -10.01 -11.56
N SER A 78 4.83 -9.54 -10.90
CA SER A 78 4.73 -8.42 -9.96
C SER A 78 4.74 -7.07 -10.71
N SER A 79 3.89 -6.16 -10.24
CA SER A 79 3.85 -4.77 -10.70
C SER A 79 3.51 -3.85 -9.53
N GLY A 80 3.99 -2.59 -9.60
CA GLY A 80 3.70 -1.59 -8.59
C GLY A 80 2.46 -0.78 -8.93
N GLU A 81 1.76 -0.34 -7.91
CA GLU A 81 0.68 0.65 -7.96
C GLU A 81 1.05 1.85 -7.11
N ILE A 82 0.77 3.05 -7.60
CA ILE A 82 1.02 4.27 -6.82
C ILE A 82 -0.08 4.43 -5.78
N GLU A 83 0.34 4.47 -4.51
CA GLU A 83 -0.55 4.55 -3.37
C GLU A 83 -0.21 5.73 -2.45
N ALA A 84 -1.22 6.22 -1.74
CA ALA A 84 -1.03 7.19 -0.68
C ALA A 84 -0.43 6.51 0.55
N LEU A 85 0.75 6.96 0.98
CA LEU A 85 1.37 6.53 2.23
C LEU A 85 1.06 7.53 3.34
N VAL A 86 0.40 7.05 4.38
CA VAL A 86 0.05 7.86 5.57
C VAL A 86 0.81 7.33 6.77
N PHE A 87 1.48 8.21 7.49
CA PHE A 87 2.22 7.86 8.70
C PHE A 87 2.24 9.02 9.69
N GLU A 88 2.54 8.73 10.95
CA GLU A 88 2.72 9.73 11.98
C GLU A 88 4.21 10.00 12.20
N ALA A 89 4.56 11.27 12.25
CA ALA A 89 5.88 11.74 12.65
C ALA A 89 5.74 12.90 13.65
N GLU A 90 6.37 12.76 14.81
CA GLU A 90 6.39 13.80 15.85
C GLU A 90 5.00 14.32 16.24
N GLY A 91 4.03 13.42 16.34
CA GLY A 91 2.65 13.75 16.68
C GLY A 91 1.85 14.40 15.54
N GLN A 92 2.36 14.41 14.31
CA GLN A 92 1.68 14.95 13.13
C GLN A 92 1.46 13.88 12.09
N LEU A 93 0.29 13.91 11.47
CA LEU A 93 -0.01 13.04 10.35
C LEU A 93 0.68 13.55 9.10
N CYS A 94 1.46 12.69 8.46
CA CYS A 94 2.20 12.96 7.23
C CYS A 94 1.61 12.16 6.07
N LEU A 95 1.65 12.75 4.88
CA LEU A 95 1.24 12.13 3.63
C LEU A 95 2.42 12.06 2.68
N SER A 96 2.62 10.92 2.07
CA SER A 96 3.60 10.67 1.02
C SER A 96 3.00 9.75 -0.04
N ILE A 97 3.81 9.32 -0.98
CA ILE A 97 3.47 8.30 -1.96
C ILE A 97 4.33 7.06 -1.74
N ALA A 98 3.76 5.91 -2.03
CA ALA A 98 4.46 4.63 -2.06
C ALA A 98 4.13 3.89 -3.35
N SER A 99 4.80 2.79 -3.57
CA SER A 99 4.42 1.80 -4.58
C SER A 99 4.08 0.51 -3.87
N ASP A 100 2.84 0.07 -4.00
CA ASP A 100 2.43 -1.27 -3.61
C ASP A 100 2.79 -2.24 -4.74
N HIS A 101 3.65 -3.21 -4.45
CA HIS A 101 4.07 -4.22 -5.41
C HIS A 101 3.33 -5.51 -5.15
N THR A 102 2.48 -5.87 -6.09
CA THR A 102 1.56 -7.02 -6.01
C THR A 102 1.88 -8.01 -7.11
N ASP A 103 1.96 -9.31 -6.80
CA ASP A 103 1.98 -10.38 -7.79
C ASP A 103 0.56 -10.58 -8.34
N ARG A 104 0.31 -10.11 -9.56
CA ARG A 104 -1.02 -10.11 -10.20
C ARG A 104 -1.60 -11.50 -10.42
N LYS A 105 -0.76 -12.50 -10.58
CA LYS A 105 -1.21 -13.89 -10.70
C LYS A 105 -1.64 -14.46 -9.35
N LEU A 106 -0.91 -14.13 -8.30
CA LEU A 106 -1.23 -14.57 -6.96
C LEU A 106 -2.45 -13.81 -6.40
N GLU A 107 -2.62 -12.54 -6.76
CA GLU A 107 -3.77 -11.71 -6.40
C GLU A 107 -5.10 -12.34 -6.84
N ALA A 108 -5.16 -12.92 -8.03
CA ALA A 108 -6.34 -13.66 -8.51
C ALA A 108 -6.69 -14.87 -7.64
N TYR A 109 -5.72 -15.41 -6.90
CA TYR A 109 -5.92 -16.48 -5.94
C TYR A 109 -6.23 -15.93 -4.53
N SER A 110 -5.47 -14.95 -4.07
CA SER A 110 -5.64 -14.34 -2.75
C SER A 110 -4.93 -12.98 -2.70
N VAL A 111 -5.69 -11.91 -2.55
CA VAL A 111 -5.17 -10.55 -2.38
C VAL A 111 -4.23 -10.45 -1.15
N ALA A 112 -4.54 -11.16 -0.07
CA ALA A 112 -3.72 -11.12 1.14
C ALA A 112 -2.36 -11.81 1.02
N LEU A 113 -2.15 -12.61 -0.03
CA LEU A 113 -0.89 -13.33 -0.28
C LEU A 113 -0.08 -12.70 -1.41
N SER A 114 -0.67 -11.83 -2.18
CA SER A 114 -0.03 -11.19 -3.32
C SER A 114 0.85 -10.04 -2.90
#